data_1c318c3da2c788542b021b4d72ec2203
#
_entry.id   1c318c3da2c788542b021b4d72ec2203
#
_cell.length_a   1.000
_cell.length_b   1.000
_cell.length_c   1.000
_cell.angle_alpha   90.00
_cell.angle_beta   90.00
_cell.angle_gamma   90.00
#
_symmetry.space_group_name_H-M   'P 1'
#
loop_
_entity.id
_entity.type
_entity.pdbx_description
1 polymer ?
#
loop_
_entity_poly.entity_id
_entity_poly.type
_entity_poly.pdbx_seq_one_letter_code
_entity_poly.pdbx_strand_id
1 'polypeptide(L)'
;MVYTSRADFVATGLIAIEQTLAKPTVIPRDAHTLSRSQVSAAALKVLYRLKDAGFAAYLVGGCVRDLLLGLTPKDFDIATDAMPEQVTQLFRNSRVIGRRFRIVHVRFGQETIEVSTFRAHHSPFDEEDPDTEPLERRRSDSGMILRDNVYGRVDEDAGRRDFTINALYYDIRDFTLHDYADGLRDLNARQIRMIGDPAIRYREDPVRMLRAVRFAAKLDFTLAEETLKPIRTLRTLLLQVPAARLFDEVIKLFLTGHGLSSFQLLRAHGLFETLFPATQASIEAATPFAVALIEAAMHNTDLRLA
;
A
#
# COMPACT_ATOMS: atom_id res chain seq x y z
N MET A 1 17.96 17.95 38.96
CA MET A 1 16.85 17.09 38.51
C MET A 1 15.73 18.00 38.07
N VAL A 2 15.62 18.25 36.76
CA VAL A 2 14.57 19.10 36.19
C VAL A 2 13.48 18.18 35.69
N TYR A 3 12.32 18.23 36.33
CA TYR A 3 11.09 17.56 35.87
C TYR A 3 10.58 18.33 34.65
N THR A 4 10.78 17.79 33.48
CA THR A 4 10.04 18.22 32.29
C THR A 4 8.60 17.74 32.44
N SER A 5 7.65 18.67 32.39
CA SER A 5 6.24 18.40 32.65
C SER A 5 5.63 17.60 31.49
N ARG A 6 4.64 16.78 31.84
CA ARG A 6 3.84 15.96 30.93
C ARG A 6 3.18 16.78 29.81
N ALA A 7 3.02 18.10 30.02
CA ALA A 7 2.45 19.06 29.08
C ALA A 7 3.39 19.37 27.89
N ASP A 8 4.72 19.38 28.08
CA ASP A 8 5.67 19.71 27.01
C ASP A 8 5.82 18.54 26.02
N PHE A 9 5.60 17.30 26.48
CA PHE A 9 5.61 16.13 25.59
C PHE A 9 4.35 16.03 24.71
N VAL A 10 3.22 16.54 25.23
CA VAL A 10 1.94 16.60 24.51
C VAL A 10 1.97 17.69 23.42
N ALA A 11 2.55 18.86 23.72
CA ALA A 11 2.62 19.98 22.78
C ALA A 11 3.53 19.69 21.57
N THR A 12 4.64 18.98 21.75
CA THR A 12 5.54 18.60 20.65
C THR A 12 4.94 17.48 19.79
N GLY A 13 4.10 16.61 20.36
CA GLY A 13 3.36 15.57 19.63
C GLY A 13 2.19 16.12 18.81
N LEU A 14 1.51 17.16 19.28
CA LEU A 14 0.39 17.79 18.60
C LEU A 14 0.78 18.52 17.31
N ILE A 15 2.00 19.06 17.20
CA ILE A 15 2.48 19.77 16.01
C ILE A 15 2.79 18.81 14.85
N ALA A 16 2.99 17.52 15.10
CA ALA A 16 3.33 16.52 14.08
C ALA A 16 2.09 15.89 13.40
N ILE A 17 0.86 16.19 13.83
CA ILE A 17 -0.34 15.43 13.47
C ILE A 17 -1.28 16.17 12.53
N GLU A 18 -1.18 17.48 12.40
CA GLU A 18 -1.89 18.26 11.38
C GLU A 18 -1.08 18.37 10.07
N GLN A 19 -0.54 17.28 9.56
CA GLN A 19 -0.26 17.21 8.14
C GLN A 19 -1.59 16.90 7.41
N THR A 20 -2.47 17.89 7.34
CA THR A 20 -3.42 18.00 6.24
C THR A 20 -2.57 17.89 4.98
N LEU A 21 -2.68 16.79 4.24
CA LEU A 21 -1.91 16.66 3.01
C LEU A 21 -2.17 17.89 2.17
N ALA A 22 -1.12 18.54 1.73
CA ALA A 22 -1.18 19.72 0.90
C ALA A 22 -2.10 19.43 -0.31
N LYS A 23 -2.67 20.47 -0.91
CA LYS A 23 -3.35 20.33 -2.20
C LYS A 23 -2.46 19.53 -3.13
N PRO A 24 -3.01 18.58 -3.92
CA PRO A 24 -2.19 17.75 -4.79
C PRO A 24 -1.40 18.61 -5.76
N THR A 25 -0.20 18.19 -6.07
CA THR A 25 0.46 18.64 -7.29
C THR A 25 -0.32 18.05 -8.46
N VAL A 26 -0.96 18.90 -9.24
CA VAL A 26 -1.69 18.47 -10.43
C VAL A 26 -0.75 18.52 -11.64
N ILE A 27 -0.46 17.35 -12.20
CA ILE A 27 0.43 17.17 -13.33
C ILE A 27 -0.42 17.09 -14.59
N PRO A 28 -0.29 18.04 -15.55
CA PRO A 28 -1.11 18.09 -16.75
C PRO A 28 -0.75 16.95 -17.71
N ARG A 29 -1.64 16.71 -18.68
CA ARG A 29 -1.55 15.61 -19.66
C ARG A 29 -0.23 15.58 -20.44
N ASP A 30 0.35 16.69 -20.74
CA ASP A 30 1.59 16.85 -21.51
C ASP A 30 2.86 16.63 -20.67
N ALA A 31 2.72 16.59 -19.34
CA ALA A 31 3.83 16.40 -18.42
C ALA A 31 3.99 14.95 -17.91
N HIS A 32 3.22 13.99 -18.43
CA HIS A 32 3.35 12.56 -18.09
C HIS A 32 2.99 11.66 -19.30
N THR A 33 3.43 10.39 -19.25
CA THR A 33 3.28 9.41 -20.34
C THR A 33 1.96 8.62 -20.30
N LEU A 34 1.22 8.67 -19.19
CA LEU A 34 0.01 7.88 -19.01
C LEU A 34 -1.08 8.27 -20.00
N SER A 35 -1.67 7.30 -20.69
CA SER A 35 -2.73 7.49 -21.67
C SER A 35 -3.94 6.61 -21.38
N ARG A 36 -5.13 7.15 -21.67
CA ARG A 36 -6.39 6.40 -21.62
C ARG A 36 -6.36 5.10 -22.44
N SER A 37 -5.61 5.06 -23.53
CA SER A 37 -5.48 3.89 -24.39
C SER A 37 -4.78 2.71 -23.71
N GLN A 38 -4.06 2.95 -22.62
CA GLN A 38 -3.38 1.91 -21.82
C GLN A 38 -4.27 1.34 -20.71
N VAL A 39 -5.44 1.95 -20.47
CA VAL A 39 -6.40 1.51 -19.45
C VAL A 39 -7.37 0.52 -20.06
N SER A 40 -7.69 -0.56 -19.34
CA SER A 40 -8.61 -1.59 -19.84
C SER A 40 -10.01 -1.02 -20.14
N ALA A 41 -10.69 -1.62 -21.11
CA ALA A 41 -12.04 -1.20 -21.47
C ALA A 41 -13.03 -1.36 -20.29
N ALA A 42 -12.82 -2.34 -19.41
CA ALA A 42 -13.63 -2.54 -18.22
C ALA A 42 -13.38 -1.43 -17.17
N ALA A 43 -12.13 -1.10 -16.89
CA ALA A 43 -11.80 0.00 -15.99
C ALA A 43 -12.32 1.35 -16.49
N LEU A 44 -12.20 1.62 -17.80
CA LEU A 44 -12.78 2.83 -18.40
C LEU A 44 -14.31 2.89 -18.24
N LYS A 45 -15.02 1.76 -18.46
CA LYS A 45 -16.48 1.70 -18.24
C LYS A 45 -16.86 2.03 -16.79
N VAL A 46 -16.10 1.52 -15.83
CA VAL A 46 -16.37 1.80 -14.41
C VAL A 46 -16.13 3.28 -14.11
N LEU A 47 -14.97 3.81 -14.52
CA LEU A 47 -14.61 5.21 -14.30
C LEU A 47 -15.64 6.18 -14.89
N TYR A 48 -15.99 6.01 -16.18
CA TYR A 48 -16.98 6.88 -16.81
C TYR A 48 -18.35 6.78 -16.15
N ARG A 49 -18.82 5.56 -15.83
CA ARG A 49 -20.13 5.39 -15.20
C ARG A 49 -20.23 6.01 -13.81
N LEU A 50 -19.16 5.94 -13.00
CA LEU A 50 -19.09 6.65 -11.72
C LEU A 50 -19.14 8.16 -11.93
N LYS A 51 -18.35 8.68 -12.84
CA LYS A 51 -18.29 10.12 -13.15
C LYS A 51 -19.60 10.65 -13.76
N ASP A 52 -20.27 9.89 -14.61
CA ASP A 52 -21.57 10.27 -15.19
C ASP A 52 -22.70 10.26 -14.13
N ALA A 53 -22.55 9.44 -13.08
CA ALA A 53 -23.42 9.45 -11.90
C ALA A 53 -23.09 10.58 -10.91
N GLY A 54 -22.10 11.43 -11.19
CA GLY A 54 -21.73 12.59 -10.39
C GLY A 54 -20.66 12.33 -9.33
N PHE A 55 -20.09 11.13 -9.28
CA PHE A 55 -19.05 10.77 -8.32
C PHE A 55 -17.64 11.14 -8.83
N ALA A 56 -16.77 11.52 -7.90
CA ALA A 56 -15.33 11.55 -8.15
C ALA A 56 -14.83 10.11 -8.35
N ALA A 57 -13.99 9.87 -9.35
CA ALA A 57 -13.42 8.56 -9.59
C ALA A 57 -12.06 8.68 -10.27
N TYR A 58 -11.08 7.98 -9.73
CA TYR A 58 -9.70 8.00 -10.20
C TYR A 58 -9.17 6.58 -10.38
N LEU A 59 -8.34 6.40 -11.40
CA LEU A 59 -7.46 5.23 -11.45
C LEU A 59 -6.33 5.45 -10.44
N VAL A 60 -5.97 4.44 -9.64
CA VAL A 60 -5.06 4.64 -8.50
C VAL A 60 -4.11 3.47 -8.26
N GLY A 61 -3.09 3.72 -7.46
CA GLY A 61 -2.27 2.65 -6.91
C GLY A 61 -1.30 2.03 -7.90
N GLY A 62 -1.19 0.69 -7.83
CA GLY A 62 -0.22 -0.07 -8.60
C GLY A 62 -0.34 0.08 -10.11
N CYS A 63 -1.57 0.19 -10.63
CA CYS A 63 -1.77 0.34 -12.08
C CYS A 63 -1.27 1.69 -12.60
N VAL A 64 -1.49 2.78 -11.89
CA VAL A 64 -0.97 4.11 -12.28
C VAL A 64 0.55 4.10 -12.29
N ARG A 65 1.18 3.58 -11.22
CA ARG A 65 2.63 3.43 -11.13
C ARG A 65 3.18 2.57 -12.28
N ASP A 66 2.61 1.39 -12.51
CA ASP A 66 3.10 0.45 -13.51
C ASP A 66 2.98 1.06 -14.92
N LEU A 67 1.87 1.75 -15.24
CA LEU A 67 1.70 2.48 -16.51
C LEU A 67 2.71 3.62 -16.69
N LEU A 68 3.03 4.39 -15.64
CA LEU A 68 4.04 5.44 -15.69
C LEU A 68 5.45 4.89 -15.93
N LEU A 69 5.72 3.65 -15.46
CA LEU A 69 6.96 2.91 -15.72
C LEU A 69 6.98 2.21 -17.09
N GLY A 70 5.92 2.33 -17.90
CA GLY A 70 5.80 1.64 -19.19
C GLY A 70 5.51 0.14 -19.07
N LEU A 71 5.07 -0.31 -17.88
CA LEU A 71 4.70 -1.70 -17.62
C LEU A 71 3.19 -1.93 -17.87
N THR A 72 2.81 -3.17 -18.15
CA THR A 72 1.40 -3.56 -18.24
C THR A 72 0.88 -3.92 -16.84
N PRO A 73 -0.11 -3.20 -16.30
CA PRO A 73 -0.70 -3.54 -15.01
C PRO A 73 -1.42 -4.90 -15.07
N LYS A 74 -1.33 -5.64 -13.97
CA LYS A 74 -2.08 -6.89 -13.83
C LYS A 74 -3.56 -6.63 -13.54
N ASP A 75 -3.84 -5.67 -12.66
CA ASP A 75 -5.16 -5.34 -12.17
C ASP A 75 -5.34 -3.81 -12.21
N PHE A 76 -6.59 -3.34 -12.32
CA PHE A 76 -6.92 -1.91 -12.31
C PHE A 76 -7.75 -1.59 -11.07
N ASP A 77 -7.23 -0.67 -10.24
CA ASP A 77 -7.87 -0.22 -9.02
C ASP A 77 -8.47 1.18 -9.22
N ILE A 78 -9.69 1.38 -8.75
CA ILE A 78 -10.40 2.65 -8.80
C ILE A 78 -10.72 3.11 -7.38
N ALA A 79 -10.45 4.39 -7.09
CA ALA A 79 -10.89 5.04 -5.87
C ALA A 79 -11.96 6.09 -6.20
N THR A 80 -12.99 6.21 -5.36
CA THR A 80 -14.17 7.06 -5.58
C THR A 80 -14.71 7.59 -4.25
N ASP A 81 -15.49 8.68 -4.29
CA ASP A 81 -16.31 9.13 -3.16
C ASP A 81 -17.65 8.39 -3.06
N ALA A 82 -18.01 7.56 -4.07
CA ALA A 82 -19.21 6.72 -3.99
C ALA A 82 -19.08 5.67 -2.89
N MET A 83 -20.11 5.54 -2.06
CA MET A 83 -20.19 4.50 -1.02
C MET A 83 -20.34 3.10 -1.66
N PRO A 84 -19.92 2.01 -1.00
CA PRO A 84 -20.02 0.66 -1.55
C PRO A 84 -21.43 0.30 -2.04
N GLU A 85 -22.46 0.75 -1.35
CA GLU A 85 -23.86 0.54 -1.68
C GLU A 85 -24.26 1.29 -2.96
N GLN A 86 -23.77 2.52 -3.16
CA GLN A 86 -23.99 3.31 -4.37
C GLN A 86 -23.27 2.68 -5.57
N VAL A 87 -22.04 2.17 -5.39
CA VAL A 87 -21.33 1.44 -6.42
C VAL A 87 -22.11 0.19 -6.82
N THR A 88 -22.65 -0.58 -5.86
CA THR A 88 -23.43 -1.79 -6.18
C THR A 88 -24.78 -1.48 -6.86
N GLN A 89 -25.38 -0.33 -6.59
CA GLN A 89 -26.56 0.14 -7.31
C GLN A 89 -26.26 0.50 -8.77
N LEU A 90 -25.09 1.10 -9.02
CA LEU A 90 -24.65 1.43 -10.38
C LEU A 90 -24.26 0.18 -11.19
N PHE A 91 -23.69 -0.84 -10.55
CA PHE A 91 -23.16 -2.02 -11.23
C PHE A 91 -23.83 -3.31 -10.74
N ARG A 92 -24.78 -3.85 -11.50
CA ARG A 92 -25.49 -5.11 -11.16
C ARG A 92 -24.56 -6.34 -11.09
N ASN A 93 -23.42 -6.28 -11.79
CA ASN A 93 -22.38 -7.31 -11.85
C ASN A 93 -21.30 -7.11 -10.77
N SER A 94 -21.64 -6.54 -9.63
CA SER A 94 -20.73 -6.20 -8.56
C SER A 94 -21.01 -6.96 -7.26
N ARG A 95 -20.00 -7.05 -6.40
CA ARG A 95 -20.09 -7.65 -5.07
C ARG A 95 -19.19 -6.94 -4.09
N VAL A 96 -19.71 -6.59 -2.90
CA VAL A 96 -18.89 -6.08 -1.78
C VAL A 96 -18.10 -7.23 -1.18
N ILE A 97 -16.80 -7.04 -1.00
CA ILE A 97 -15.89 -8.00 -0.37
C ILE A 97 -15.09 -7.32 0.74
N GLY A 98 -14.47 -8.15 1.59
CA GLY A 98 -13.61 -7.69 2.68
C GLY A 98 -14.38 -7.32 3.95
N ARG A 99 -13.89 -7.82 5.10
CA ARG A 99 -14.41 -7.46 6.43
C ARG A 99 -13.63 -6.34 7.07
N ARG A 100 -12.30 -6.34 6.87
CA ARG A 100 -11.39 -5.32 7.40
C ARG A 100 -11.49 -4.03 6.59
N PHE A 101 -11.53 -4.17 5.28
CA PHE A 101 -11.62 -3.11 4.30
C PHE A 101 -12.67 -3.49 3.27
N ARG A 102 -13.79 -2.77 3.25
CA ARG A 102 -14.87 -3.01 2.28
C ARG A 102 -14.45 -2.44 0.93
N ILE A 103 -14.40 -3.28 -0.08
CA ILE A 103 -14.18 -2.92 -1.48
C ILE A 103 -15.26 -3.55 -2.36
N VAL A 104 -15.52 -2.99 -3.51
CA VAL A 104 -16.48 -3.52 -4.45
C VAL A 104 -15.75 -4.10 -5.66
N HIS A 105 -15.94 -5.38 -5.92
CA HIS A 105 -15.49 -6.03 -7.14
C HIS A 105 -16.56 -5.88 -8.21
N VAL A 106 -16.24 -5.25 -9.33
CA VAL A 106 -17.10 -5.17 -10.53
C VAL A 106 -16.54 -6.10 -11.60
N ARG A 107 -17.29 -7.12 -12.01
CA ARG A 107 -16.82 -8.19 -12.89
C ARG A 107 -17.24 -8.00 -14.33
N PHE A 108 -16.28 -8.11 -15.26
CA PHE A 108 -16.49 -8.09 -16.70
C PHE A 108 -15.87 -9.34 -17.33
N GLY A 109 -16.65 -10.42 -17.38
CA GLY A 109 -16.14 -11.73 -17.82
C GLY A 109 -15.02 -12.23 -16.91
N GLN A 110 -13.82 -12.31 -17.41
CA GLN A 110 -12.60 -12.72 -16.67
C GLN A 110 -11.97 -11.57 -15.88
N GLU A 111 -12.23 -10.32 -16.26
CA GLU A 111 -11.63 -9.16 -15.61
C GLU A 111 -12.47 -8.70 -14.42
N THR A 112 -11.81 -8.37 -13.32
CA THR A 112 -12.42 -7.79 -12.12
C THR A 112 -11.79 -6.46 -11.85
N ILE A 113 -12.61 -5.41 -11.73
CA ILE A 113 -12.17 -4.07 -11.34
C ILE A 113 -12.46 -3.87 -9.85
N GLU A 114 -11.42 -3.54 -9.08
CA GLU A 114 -11.57 -3.21 -7.67
C GLU A 114 -11.93 -1.73 -7.52
N VAL A 115 -13.07 -1.48 -6.84
CA VAL A 115 -13.54 -0.12 -6.55
C VAL A 115 -13.55 0.08 -5.04
N SER A 116 -12.75 1.04 -4.57
CA SER A 116 -12.67 1.43 -3.16
C SER A 116 -13.25 2.83 -2.95
N THR A 117 -14.04 3.00 -1.90
CA THR A 117 -14.44 4.32 -1.44
C THR A 117 -13.26 5.00 -0.74
N PHE A 118 -13.06 6.32 -0.96
CA PHE A 118 -12.05 7.09 -0.23
C PHE A 118 -12.21 6.90 1.27
N ARG A 119 -11.12 6.74 1.97
CA ARG A 119 -11.13 6.48 3.40
C ARG A 119 -10.48 7.62 4.17
N ALA A 120 -11.05 7.92 5.33
CA ALA A 120 -10.51 8.95 6.21
C ALA A 120 -9.14 8.58 6.77
N HIS A 121 -8.33 9.58 7.03
CA HIS A 121 -7.07 9.43 7.74
C HIS A 121 -7.34 9.11 9.21
N HIS A 122 -6.52 8.26 9.81
CA HIS A 122 -6.55 7.99 11.23
C HIS A 122 -5.48 8.79 11.95
N SER A 123 -5.91 9.65 12.87
CA SER A 123 -5.02 10.11 13.94
C SER A 123 -4.92 9.02 15.04
N PRO A 124 -3.74 8.74 15.58
CA PRO A 124 -3.60 7.92 16.78
C PRO A 124 -4.34 8.48 18.00
N PHE A 125 -4.73 9.75 17.92
CA PHE A 125 -5.36 10.54 19.00
C PHE A 125 -6.83 10.90 18.71
N ASP A 126 -7.41 10.40 17.61
CA ASP A 126 -8.86 10.54 17.43
C ASP A 126 -9.53 9.82 18.61
N GLU A 127 -10.00 10.58 19.57
CA GLU A 127 -10.94 10.12 20.58
C GLU A 127 -12.10 9.46 19.82
N GLU A 128 -12.62 8.36 20.37
CA GLU A 128 -13.77 7.66 19.79
C GLU A 128 -14.83 8.68 19.44
N ASP A 129 -15.02 8.96 18.15
CA ASP A 129 -16.12 9.79 17.68
C ASP A 129 -17.40 9.09 18.14
N PRO A 130 -18.20 9.71 19.05
CA PRO A 130 -19.38 9.07 19.60
C PRO A 130 -20.44 8.72 18.54
N ASP A 131 -20.35 9.31 17.33
CA ASP A 131 -21.24 9.05 16.21
C ASP A 131 -20.74 7.93 15.29
N THR A 132 -19.53 7.40 15.52
CA THR A 132 -18.98 6.28 14.75
C THR A 132 -19.29 4.98 15.46
N GLU A 133 -20.02 4.07 14.82
CA GLU A 133 -20.29 2.76 15.40
C GLU A 133 -18.98 2.05 15.80
N PRO A 134 -18.83 1.56 17.06
CA PRO A 134 -17.60 0.94 17.57
C PRO A 134 -17.11 -0.25 16.74
N LEU A 135 -17.94 -0.79 15.87
CA LEU A 135 -17.65 -1.91 14.96
C LEU A 135 -16.92 -1.49 13.68
N GLU A 136 -16.89 -0.23 13.32
CA GLU A 136 -16.28 0.25 12.07
C GLU A 136 -14.79 0.55 12.21
N ARG A 137 -14.33 0.89 13.41
CA ARG A 137 -12.92 1.08 13.77
C ARG A 137 -12.50 0.09 14.86
N ARG A 138 -11.39 -0.61 14.68
CA ARG A 138 -10.76 -1.44 15.72
C ARG A 138 -9.26 -1.45 15.57
N ARG A 139 -8.57 -1.25 16.70
CA ARG A 139 -7.12 -1.43 16.83
C ARG A 139 -6.83 -2.51 17.87
N SER A 140 -5.67 -3.16 17.76
CA SER A 140 -5.10 -4.00 18.83
C SER A 140 -4.41 -3.14 19.88
N ASP A 141 -4.10 -3.72 21.04
CA ASP A 141 -3.32 -3.05 22.09
C ASP A 141 -1.93 -2.60 21.63
N SER A 142 -1.39 -3.21 20.57
CA SER A 142 -0.12 -2.82 19.94
C SER A 142 -0.27 -1.72 18.88
N GLY A 143 -1.48 -1.17 18.66
CA GLY A 143 -1.76 -0.12 17.68
C GLY A 143 -2.07 -0.62 16.26
N MET A 144 -2.11 -1.95 16.03
CA MET A 144 -2.43 -2.52 14.72
C MET A 144 -3.89 -2.29 14.35
N ILE A 145 -4.14 -1.78 13.14
CA ILE A 145 -5.49 -1.57 12.61
C ILE A 145 -6.14 -2.92 12.30
N LEU A 146 -7.23 -3.24 13.00
CA LEU A 146 -8.00 -4.48 12.81
C LEU A 146 -9.19 -4.28 11.86
N ARG A 147 -9.82 -3.12 11.89
CA ARG A 147 -10.93 -2.73 11.03
C ARG A 147 -10.89 -1.23 10.76
N ASP A 148 -11.23 -0.83 9.53
CA ASP A 148 -11.18 0.55 9.09
C ASP A 148 -12.09 0.74 7.87
N ASN A 149 -13.35 1.07 8.13
CA ASN A 149 -14.36 1.37 7.12
C ASN A 149 -14.89 2.80 7.25
N VAL A 150 -14.09 3.70 7.81
CA VAL A 150 -14.45 5.12 7.87
C VAL A 150 -14.06 5.77 6.55
N TYR A 151 -15.03 6.43 5.93
CA TYR A 151 -14.90 7.05 4.62
C TYR A 151 -14.54 8.52 4.74
N GLY A 152 -13.81 9.04 3.78
CA GLY A 152 -13.25 10.37 3.81
C GLY A 152 -13.05 10.97 2.42
N ARG A 153 -12.15 11.93 2.33
CA ARG A 153 -11.81 12.65 1.12
C ARG A 153 -10.63 12.00 0.40
N VAL A 154 -10.39 12.39 -0.84
CA VAL A 154 -9.30 11.87 -1.67
C VAL A 154 -7.91 12.14 -1.08
N ASP A 155 -7.70 13.30 -0.46
CA ASP A 155 -6.44 13.66 0.21
C ASP A 155 -6.17 12.79 1.44
N GLU A 156 -7.21 12.46 2.19
CA GLU A 156 -7.13 11.54 3.34
C GLU A 156 -6.83 10.11 2.87
N ASP A 157 -7.50 9.65 1.79
CA ASP A 157 -7.21 8.33 1.20
C ASP A 157 -5.77 8.22 0.70
N ALA A 158 -5.23 9.27 0.12
CA ALA A 158 -3.83 9.32 -0.31
C ALA A 158 -2.87 9.22 0.87
N GLY A 159 -3.12 9.96 1.96
CA GLY A 159 -2.27 9.98 3.16
C GLY A 159 -2.19 8.66 3.90
N ARG A 160 -3.21 7.83 3.79
CA ARG A 160 -3.24 6.52 4.45
C ARG A 160 -2.66 5.37 3.62
N ARG A 161 -2.34 5.58 2.34
CA ARG A 161 -1.66 4.58 1.51
C ARG A 161 -0.28 4.25 2.07
N ASP A 162 0.31 3.17 1.60
CA ASP A 162 1.60 2.69 2.12
C ASP A 162 2.78 3.53 1.61
N PHE A 163 2.95 3.61 0.29
CA PHE A 163 4.13 4.23 -0.33
C PHE A 163 3.72 5.34 -1.29
N THR A 164 4.57 6.36 -1.39
CA THR A 164 4.36 7.56 -2.23
C THR A 164 4.04 7.19 -3.68
N ILE A 165 4.77 6.23 -4.26
CA ILE A 165 4.58 5.74 -5.62
C ILE A 165 3.23 5.05 -5.87
N ASN A 166 2.50 4.70 -4.82
CA ASN A 166 1.16 4.11 -4.89
C ASN A 166 0.04 5.10 -4.56
N ALA A 167 0.38 6.38 -4.30
CA ALA A 167 -0.56 7.46 -3.99
C ALA A 167 -0.72 8.45 -5.14
N LEU A 168 -0.66 7.95 -6.36
CA LEU A 168 -0.88 8.69 -7.60
C LEU A 168 -2.29 8.40 -8.10
N TYR A 169 -3.05 9.45 -8.44
CA TYR A 169 -4.45 9.39 -8.85
C TYR A 169 -4.62 9.97 -10.24
N TYR A 170 -5.04 9.16 -11.20
CA TYR A 170 -5.24 9.61 -12.58
C TYR A 170 -6.70 9.87 -12.87
N ASP A 171 -7.01 11.12 -13.30
CA ASP A 171 -8.34 11.52 -13.74
C ASP A 171 -8.49 11.30 -15.24
N ILE A 172 -9.50 10.54 -15.66
CA ILE A 172 -9.77 10.27 -17.08
C ILE A 172 -10.58 11.38 -17.79
N ARG A 173 -11.10 12.40 -17.08
CA ARG A 173 -11.85 13.50 -17.69
C ARG A 173 -10.94 14.50 -18.35
N ASP A 174 -9.97 14.98 -17.58
CA ASP A 174 -9.00 15.99 -18.00
C ASP A 174 -7.60 15.42 -18.24
N PHE A 175 -7.45 14.11 -17.98
CA PHE A 175 -6.20 13.37 -18.15
C PHE A 175 -5.07 13.89 -17.26
N THR A 176 -5.40 14.46 -16.12
CA THR A 176 -4.42 14.93 -15.13
C THR A 176 -4.02 13.82 -14.17
N LEU A 177 -2.80 13.93 -13.64
CA LEU A 177 -2.30 13.07 -12.57
C LEU A 177 -2.20 13.90 -11.28
N HIS A 178 -2.88 13.46 -10.23
CA HIS A 178 -2.86 14.11 -8.93
C HIS A 178 -1.89 13.38 -8.01
N ASP A 179 -0.87 14.08 -7.57
CA ASP A 179 0.17 13.59 -6.67
C ASP A 179 0.04 14.26 -5.30
N TYR A 180 -0.31 13.48 -4.28
CA TYR A 180 -0.54 13.96 -2.92
C TYR A 180 0.68 13.75 -2.02
N ALA A 181 1.70 13.03 -2.46
CA ALA A 181 2.77 12.56 -1.59
C ALA A 181 4.16 12.57 -2.26
N ASP A 182 4.37 13.37 -3.29
CA ASP A 182 5.60 13.41 -4.11
C ASP A 182 5.95 12.05 -4.77
N GLY A 183 4.93 11.25 -5.06
CA GLY A 183 5.07 9.92 -5.63
C GLY A 183 5.74 9.89 -7.00
N LEU A 184 5.49 10.89 -7.84
CA LEU A 184 6.14 10.99 -9.16
C LEU A 184 7.64 11.27 -9.04
N ARG A 185 8.04 12.10 -8.07
CA ARG A 185 9.46 12.35 -7.76
C ARG A 185 10.16 11.05 -7.33
N ASP A 186 9.58 10.31 -6.39
CA ASP A 186 10.13 9.07 -5.88
C ASP A 186 10.14 7.96 -6.94
N LEU A 187 9.11 7.94 -7.82
CA LEU A 187 9.06 7.03 -8.97
C LEU A 187 10.23 7.27 -9.94
N ASN A 188 10.49 8.54 -10.27
CA ASN A 188 11.60 8.93 -11.13
C ASN A 188 12.97 8.66 -10.47
N ALA A 189 13.06 8.83 -9.15
CA ALA A 189 14.25 8.51 -8.36
C ALA A 189 14.43 7.00 -8.11
N ARG A 190 13.50 6.14 -8.55
CA ARG A 190 13.47 4.68 -8.30
C ARG A 190 13.55 4.38 -6.80
N GLN A 191 12.72 5.06 -6.00
CA GLN A 191 12.77 4.99 -4.55
C GLN A 191 11.41 4.57 -3.95
N ILE A 192 11.46 3.66 -2.96
CA ILE A 192 10.29 3.26 -2.15
C ILE A 192 10.32 4.08 -0.87
N ARG A 193 9.38 5.02 -0.74
CA ARG A 193 9.21 5.87 0.43
C ARG A 193 7.85 5.63 1.08
N MET A 194 7.84 5.42 2.40
CA MET A 194 6.62 5.34 3.20
C MET A 194 5.97 6.72 3.31
N ILE A 195 4.64 6.77 3.19
CA ILE A 195 3.86 7.98 3.47
C ILE A 195 3.70 8.14 4.98
N GLY A 196 4.00 9.32 5.50
CA GLY A 196 3.97 9.63 6.93
C GLY A 196 5.18 9.08 7.69
N ASP A 197 5.09 8.98 9.01
CA ASP A 197 6.15 8.44 9.87
C ASP A 197 6.26 6.92 9.73
N PRO A 198 7.36 6.37 9.21
CA PRO A 198 7.49 4.94 8.98
C PRO A 198 7.39 4.10 10.26
N ALA A 199 7.84 4.63 11.42
CA ALA A 199 7.76 3.89 12.68
C ALA A 199 6.32 3.76 13.17
N ILE A 200 5.50 4.79 13.00
CA ILE A 200 4.06 4.75 13.28
C ILE A 200 3.37 3.81 12.30
N ARG A 201 3.65 3.96 11.01
CA ARG A 201 3.01 3.20 9.93
C ARG A 201 3.29 1.69 10.02
N TYR A 202 4.48 1.28 10.46
CA TYR A 202 4.81 -0.12 10.70
C TYR A 202 4.12 -0.71 11.94
N ARG A 203 3.83 0.12 12.96
CA ARG A 203 3.02 -0.33 14.12
C ARG A 203 1.55 -0.52 13.73
N GLU A 204 1.00 0.36 12.90
CA GLU A 204 -0.37 0.23 12.36
C GLU A 204 -0.54 -1.04 11.52
N ASP A 205 0.43 -1.37 10.69
CA ASP A 205 0.43 -2.56 9.85
C ASP A 205 1.86 -3.07 9.60
N PRO A 206 2.35 -4.03 10.41
CA PRO A 206 3.70 -4.56 10.27
C PRO A 206 3.98 -5.21 8.91
N VAL A 207 2.94 -5.67 8.19
CA VAL A 207 3.08 -6.25 6.84
C VAL A 207 3.66 -5.22 5.85
N ARG A 208 3.54 -3.92 6.13
CA ARG A 208 4.17 -2.88 5.30
C ARG A 208 5.69 -3.02 5.20
N MET A 209 6.37 -3.61 6.20
CA MET A 209 7.81 -3.92 6.10
C MET A 209 8.09 -4.94 5.00
N LEU A 210 7.27 -5.98 4.90
CA LEU A 210 7.38 -6.98 3.83
C LEU A 210 7.00 -6.40 2.46
N ARG A 211 5.97 -5.54 2.42
CA ARG A 211 5.57 -4.83 1.21
C ARG A 211 6.66 -3.90 0.71
N ALA A 212 7.39 -3.20 1.60
CA ALA A 212 8.52 -2.34 1.24
C ALA A 212 9.60 -3.15 0.50
N VAL A 213 10.01 -4.29 1.07
CA VAL A 213 10.98 -5.21 0.46
C VAL A 213 10.45 -5.75 -0.87
N ARG A 214 9.18 -6.19 -0.90
CA ARG A 214 8.58 -6.73 -2.12
C ARG A 214 8.53 -5.73 -3.26
N PHE A 215 8.16 -4.48 -2.99
CA PHE A 215 8.16 -3.45 -4.03
C PHE A 215 9.58 -3.08 -4.46
N ALA A 216 10.54 -3.02 -3.53
CA ALA A 216 11.94 -2.81 -3.87
C ALA A 216 12.46 -3.92 -4.81
N ALA A 217 12.18 -5.18 -4.49
CA ALA A 217 12.55 -6.33 -5.32
C ALA A 217 11.85 -6.31 -6.69
N LYS A 218 10.50 -6.13 -6.69
CA LYS A 218 9.68 -6.17 -7.92
C LYS A 218 10.05 -5.07 -8.91
N LEU A 219 10.33 -3.87 -8.42
CA LEU A 219 10.55 -2.69 -9.26
C LEU A 219 12.03 -2.39 -9.49
N ASP A 220 12.92 -3.15 -8.85
CA ASP A 220 14.35 -2.87 -8.78
C ASP A 220 14.60 -1.42 -8.29
N PHE A 221 13.96 -1.06 -7.18
CA PHE A 221 14.04 0.24 -6.53
C PHE A 221 14.75 0.14 -5.19
N THR A 222 15.34 1.26 -4.74
CA THR A 222 15.95 1.36 -3.40
C THR A 222 14.91 1.76 -2.35
N LEU A 223 15.13 1.33 -1.11
CA LEU A 223 14.34 1.82 0.03
C LEU A 223 14.89 3.18 0.48
N ALA A 224 14.02 4.18 0.66
CA ALA A 224 14.41 5.44 1.29
C ALA A 224 14.94 5.17 2.71
N GLU A 225 15.96 5.91 3.13
CA GLU A 225 16.64 5.67 4.42
C GLU A 225 15.67 5.73 5.61
N GLU A 226 14.77 6.71 5.63
CA GLU A 226 13.75 6.86 6.66
C GLU A 226 12.73 5.71 6.66
N THR A 227 12.43 5.13 5.50
CA THR A 227 11.57 3.95 5.37
C THR A 227 12.27 2.70 5.88
N LEU A 228 13.56 2.58 5.61
CA LEU A 228 14.39 1.42 5.97
C LEU A 228 14.73 1.38 7.46
N LYS A 229 15.14 2.52 8.02
CA LYS A 229 15.71 2.62 9.38
C LYS A 229 14.88 1.95 10.47
N PRO A 230 13.54 2.09 10.55
CA PRO A 230 12.75 1.46 11.60
C PRO A 230 12.53 -0.04 11.41
N ILE A 231 12.76 -0.61 10.24
CA ILE A 231 12.50 -2.04 9.96
C ILE A 231 13.26 -2.91 10.95
N ARG A 232 14.54 -2.64 11.16
CA ARG A 232 15.41 -3.47 12.02
C ARG A 232 14.93 -3.54 13.46
N THR A 233 14.38 -2.45 13.99
CA THR A 233 13.90 -2.37 15.39
C THR A 233 12.47 -2.88 15.54
N LEU A 234 11.65 -2.81 14.49
CA LEU A 234 10.23 -3.13 14.54
C LEU A 234 9.86 -4.50 13.92
N ARG A 235 10.83 -5.21 13.34
CA ARG A 235 10.59 -6.48 12.64
C ARG A 235 9.86 -7.53 13.46
N THR A 236 10.08 -7.56 14.79
CA THR A 236 9.39 -8.49 15.67
C THR A 236 7.89 -8.31 15.76
N LEU A 237 7.36 -7.13 15.35
CA LEU A 237 5.93 -6.90 15.22
C LEU A 237 5.27 -7.83 14.18
N LEU A 238 6.04 -8.37 13.24
CA LEU A 238 5.53 -9.36 12.28
C LEU A 238 4.99 -10.62 12.98
N LEU A 239 5.53 -10.98 14.14
CA LEU A 239 5.06 -12.14 14.91
C LEU A 239 3.63 -11.98 15.46
N GLN A 240 3.11 -10.74 15.48
CA GLN A 240 1.73 -10.43 15.92
C GLN A 240 0.73 -10.43 14.74
N VAL A 241 1.23 -10.55 13.51
CA VAL A 241 0.37 -10.56 12.30
C VAL A 241 -0.27 -11.95 12.16
N PRO A 242 -1.57 -12.03 11.85
CA PRO A 242 -2.22 -13.31 11.56
C PRO A 242 -1.49 -14.10 10.46
N ALA A 243 -1.26 -15.41 10.71
CA ALA A 243 -0.47 -16.27 9.81
C ALA A 243 -0.98 -16.26 8.36
N ALA A 244 -2.28 -16.20 8.14
CA ALA A 244 -2.87 -16.14 6.80
C ALA A 244 -2.39 -14.89 6.02
N ARG A 245 -2.30 -13.72 6.67
CA ARG A 245 -1.80 -12.49 6.03
C ARG A 245 -0.30 -12.56 5.72
N LEU A 246 0.49 -13.16 6.63
CA LEU A 246 1.91 -13.39 6.38
C LEU A 246 2.10 -14.35 5.22
N PHE A 247 1.32 -15.42 5.16
CA PHE A 247 1.37 -16.39 4.07
C PHE A 247 1.06 -15.75 2.72
N ASP A 248 -0.01 -14.94 2.62
CA ASP A 248 -0.35 -14.21 1.40
C ASP A 248 0.79 -13.31 0.90
N GLU A 249 1.50 -12.65 1.84
CA GLU A 249 2.61 -11.77 1.46
C GLU A 249 3.88 -12.59 1.12
N VAL A 250 4.11 -13.73 1.77
CA VAL A 250 5.20 -14.67 1.46
C VAL A 250 5.06 -15.22 0.04
N ILE A 251 3.84 -15.61 -0.36
CA ILE A 251 3.56 -16.03 -1.75
C ILE A 251 3.92 -14.92 -2.74
N LYS A 252 3.56 -13.69 -2.44
CA LYS A 252 3.88 -12.53 -3.30
C LYS A 252 5.37 -12.19 -3.33
N LEU A 253 6.11 -12.44 -2.25
CA LEU A 253 7.56 -12.23 -2.18
C LEU A 253 8.32 -13.23 -3.05
N PHE A 254 7.91 -14.51 -3.05
CA PHE A 254 8.72 -15.58 -3.62
C PHE A 254 8.17 -16.20 -4.91
N LEU A 255 6.86 -16.01 -5.21
CA LEU A 255 6.21 -16.66 -6.34
C LEU A 255 5.63 -15.65 -7.35
N THR A 256 6.32 -14.52 -7.58
CA THR A 256 5.92 -13.50 -8.56
C THR A 256 7.05 -13.04 -9.48
N GLY A 257 8.11 -13.87 -9.63
CA GLY A 257 9.22 -13.61 -10.55
C GLY A 257 10.33 -12.70 -9.98
N HIS A 258 10.34 -12.47 -8.66
CA HIS A 258 11.34 -11.64 -7.97
C HIS A 258 11.79 -12.26 -6.64
N GLY A 259 11.72 -13.59 -6.54
CA GLY A 259 11.99 -14.34 -5.32
C GLY A 259 13.43 -14.22 -4.85
N LEU A 260 14.40 -14.27 -5.77
CA LEU A 260 15.81 -14.10 -5.44
C LEU A 260 16.10 -12.73 -4.82
N SER A 261 15.69 -11.66 -5.48
CA SER A 261 15.87 -10.30 -4.97
C SER A 261 15.13 -10.09 -3.64
N SER A 262 13.92 -10.65 -3.51
CA SER A 262 13.15 -10.61 -2.25
C SER A 262 13.89 -11.33 -1.12
N PHE A 263 14.45 -12.51 -1.36
CA PHE A 263 15.23 -13.27 -0.40
C PHE A 263 16.45 -12.49 0.08
N GLN A 264 17.22 -11.93 -0.85
CA GLN A 264 18.43 -11.16 -0.54
C GLN A 264 18.09 -9.91 0.30
N LEU A 265 17.06 -9.16 -0.08
CA LEU A 265 16.62 -7.98 0.68
C LEU A 265 16.06 -8.33 2.07
N LEU A 266 15.26 -9.39 2.19
CA LEU A 266 14.76 -9.86 3.49
C LEU A 266 15.91 -10.21 4.44
N ARG A 267 16.95 -10.88 3.95
CA ARG A 267 18.14 -11.20 4.74
C ARG A 267 18.95 -9.97 5.11
N ALA A 268 19.20 -9.08 4.16
CA ALA A 268 19.96 -7.86 4.39
C ALA A 268 19.34 -6.98 5.50
N HIS A 269 18.01 -7.03 5.65
CA HIS A 269 17.28 -6.21 6.62
C HIS A 269 16.79 -6.98 7.86
N GLY A 270 17.20 -8.26 8.02
CA GLY A 270 16.88 -9.08 9.19
C GLY A 270 15.43 -9.54 9.27
N LEU A 271 14.67 -9.40 8.18
CA LEU A 271 13.27 -9.86 8.12
C LEU A 271 13.17 -11.36 7.88
N PHE A 272 14.14 -11.95 7.17
CA PHE A 272 14.16 -13.37 6.87
C PHE A 272 14.25 -14.22 8.15
N GLU A 273 15.14 -13.87 9.06
CA GLU A 273 15.30 -14.58 10.35
C GLU A 273 14.04 -14.48 11.22
N THR A 274 13.29 -13.38 11.13
CA THR A 274 12.05 -13.19 11.87
C THR A 274 10.93 -14.08 11.31
N LEU A 275 10.85 -14.24 9.99
CA LEU A 275 9.82 -15.04 9.32
C LEU A 275 10.14 -16.54 9.30
N PHE A 276 11.43 -16.88 9.13
CA PHE A 276 11.91 -18.25 8.89
C PHE A 276 13.08 -18.59 9.81
N PRO A 277 12.90 -18.56 11.15
CA PRO A 277 14.01 -18.74 12.10
C PRO A 277 14.69 -20.10 11.98
N ALA A 278 13.94 -21.17 11.72
CA ALA A 278 14.50 -22.50 11.53
C ALA A 278 15.36 -22.62 10.25
N THR A 279 14.91 -21.99 9.16
CA THR A 279 15.68 -21.96 7.92
C THR A 279 16.93 -21.10 8.07
N GLN A 280 16.86 -19.97 8.77
CA GLN A 280 18.02 -19.13 9.05
C GLN A 280 19.05 -19.88 9.91
N ALA A 281 18.63 -20.59 10.94
CA ALA A 281 19.53 -21.43 11.76
C ALA A 281 20.21 -22.51 10.92
N SER A 282 19.50 -23.14 9.97
CA SER A 282 20.06 -24.11 9.05
C SER A 282 21.09 -23.50 8.08
N ILE A 283 20.83 -22.28 7.63
CA ILE A 283 21.77 -21.50 6.78
C ILE A 283 23.07 -21.24 7.56
N GLU A 284 22.95 -20.82 8.82
CA GLU A 284 24.10 -20.53 9.69
C GLU A 284 24.94 -21.78 10.01
N ALA A 285 24.28 -22.92 10.22
CA ALA A 285 24.93 -24.19 10.53
C ALA A 285 25.62 -24.84 9.29
N ALA A 286 25.00 -24.71 8.09
CA ALA A 286 25.44 -25.44 6.91
C ALA A 286 26.33 -24.61 5.95
N THR A 287 26.53 -23.35 6.25
CA THR A 287 27.31 -22.31 5.50
C THR A 287 27.51 -22.58 4.00
N PRO A 288 28.18 -21.86 3.22
CA PRO A 288 27.78 -21.25 1.94
C PRO A 288 26.88 -22.11 1.04
N PHE A 289 26.85 -23.43 1.21
CA PHE A 289 26.04 -24.33 0.40
C PHE A 289 24.54 -24.09 0.55
N ALA A 290 24.05 -23.87 1.78
CA ALA A 290 22.61 -23.68 2.02
C ALA A 290 22.10 -22.37 1.37
N VAL A 291 22.90 -21.29 1.44
CA VAL A 291 22.54 -20.01 0.78
C VAL A 291 22.53 -20.21 -0.73
N ALA A 292 23.58 -20.80 -1.31
CA ALA A 292 23.67 -21.03 -2.75
C ALA A 292 22.50 -21.89 -3.28
N LEU A 293 22.09 -22.91 -2.51
CA LEU A 293 20.94 -23.75 -2.86
C LEU A 293 19.64 -22.95 -2.89
N ILE A 294 19.37 -22.12 -1.87
CA ILE A 294 18.17 -21.30 -1.81
C ILE A 294 18.18 -20.27 -2.95
N GLU A 295 19.31 -19.59 -3.17
CA GLU A 295 19.41 -18.59 -4.25
C GLU A 295 19.20 -19.23 -5.62
N ALA A 296 19.78 -20.40 -5.87
CA ALA A 296 19.57 -21.15 -7.11
C ALA A 296 18.09 -21.58 -7.27
N ALA A 297 17.45 -22.03 -6.20
CA ALA A 297 16.04 -22.40 -6.20
C ALA A 297 15.14 -21.19 -6.50
N MET A 298 15.39 -20.04 -5.87
CA MET A 298 14.66 -18.80 -6.11
C MET A 298 14.87 -18.29 -7.55
N HIS A 299 16.11 -18.26 -8.02
CA HIS A 299 16.44 -17.89 -9.41
C HIS A 299 15.71 -18.77 -10.43
N ASN A 300 15.75 -20.10 -10.26
CA ASN A 300 15.05 -21.02 -11.16
C ASN A 300 13.53 -20.86 -11.09
N THR A 301 12.98 -20.50 -9.93
CA THR A 301 11.55 -20.18 -9.77
C THR A 301 11.20 -18.91 -10.52
N ASP A 302 12.00 -17.85 -10.38
CA ASP A 302 11.80 -16.58 -11.09
C ASP A 302 11.81 -16.77 -12.61
N LEU A 303 12.77 -17.57 -13.15
CA LEU A 303 12.83 -17.90 -14.59
C LEU A 303 11.59 -18.62 -15.11
N ARG A 304 10.86 -19.37 -14.26
CA ARG A 304 9.63 -20.08 -14.66
C ARG A 304 8.39 -19.20 -14.58
N LEU A 305 8.46 -18.07 -13.87
CA LEU A 305 7.36 -17.14 -13.65
C LEU A 305 7.46 -15.89 -14.54
N ALA A 306 8.61 -15.66 -15.18
CA ALA A 306 8.85 -14.61 -16.15
C ALA A 306 8.23 -14.98 -17.51
#